data_a161cc64b191425467b2eaee9d021f2b
#
_entry.id   a161cc64b191425467b2eaee9d021f2b
#
_cell.length_a   1.000
_cell.length_b   1.000
_cell.length_c   1.000
_cell.angle_alpha   90.00
_cell.angle_beta   90.00
_cell.angle_gamma   90.00
#
_symmetry.space_group_name_H-M   'P 1'
#
loop_
_entity.id
_entity.type
_entity.pdbx_description
1 polymer ?
#
loop_
_entity_poly.entity_id
_entity_poly.type
_entity_poly.pdbx_seq_one_letter_code
_entity_poly.pdbx_strand_id
1 'polypeptide(L)'
;RASILVFLLGCFCKIQMLPFVGVLFLLDYLRGKRVFQKETVYSKIPFVFIAFIFTCVALQFRKDQTAFVGDYNPFLLVPSQIAWYGMKAFFPLNLSIVYDWPTVLFSKAFVALNVGFIALGFLIFRNRRNPLFLFGSLFYLANIILHTTLFTRFLGPYADRYGYLSILGIWIAAFSLVGQKRVKTLHIVGGLVVAVFFLVARQQTTHWKDTISLWSKNLEHQTSSFSNGMRGQLYFEKGMYAAAQRDFEIIEQDPDPRFEPEKYGYLYSALGLMTTESDGVKSAEYFDRAT
;
A
#
# COMPACT_ATOMS: atom_id res chain seq x y z
N ARG A 1 -2.34 30.90 10.01
CA ARG A 1 -1.35 30.40 11.01
C ARG A 1 -1.74 29.02 11.57
N ALA A 2 -2.98 28.82 12.01
CA ALA A 2 -3.43 27.52 12.54
C ALA A 2 -3.25 26.36 11.52
N SER A 3 -3.56 26.57 10.23
CA SER A 3 -3.42 25.54 9.19
C SER A 3 -1.98 25.09 8.96
N ILE A 4 -1.00 25.99 9.12
CA ILE A 4 0.42 25.63 9.02
C ILE A 4 0.83 24.74 10.20
N LEU A 5 0.39 25.08 11.41
CA LEU A 5 0.65 24.28 12.60
C LEU A 5 0.03 22.88 12.46
N VAL A 6 -1.23 22.80 12.03
CA VAL A 6 -1.92 21.51 11.82
C VAL A 6 -1.20 20.67 10.76
N PHE A 7 -0.74 21.30 9.67
CA PHE A 7 0.03 20.59 8.64
C PHE A 7 1.37 20.07 9.18
N LEU A 8 2.09 20.89 9.96
CA LEU A 8 3.35 20.50 10.60
C LEU A 8 3.13 19.31 11.55
N LEU A 9 2.14 19.37 12.42
CA LEU A 9 1.79 18.27 13.31
C LEU A 9 1.39 17.01 12.54
N GLY A 10 0.65 17.17 11.43
CA GLY A 10 0.32 16.06 10.53
C GLY A 10 1.55 15.40 9.92
N CYS A 11 2.56 16.18 9.53
CA CYS A 11 3.82 15.63 9.01
C CYS A 11 4.62 14.86 10.07
N PHE A 12 4.58 15.27 11.33
CA PHE A 12 5.16 14.50 12.43
C PHE A 12 4.42 13.18 12.69
N CYS A 13 3.09 13.17 12.52
CA CYS A 13 2.32 11.95 12.67
C CYS A 13 2.58 10.97 11.50
N LYS A 14 2.59 11.46 10.26
CA LYS A 14 2.74 10.62 9.08
C LYS A 14 3.20 11.40 7.85
N ILE A 15 4.27 10.93 7.22
CA ILE A 15 4.83 11.53 6.00
C ILE A 15 3.84 11.58 4.82
N GLN A 16 2.79 10.78 4.87
CA GLN A 16 1.68 10.77 3.91
C GLN A 16 0.91 12.11 3.83
N MET A 17 1.22 13.06 4.71
CA MET A 17 0.71 14.43 4.63
C MET A 17 1.40 15.30 3.57
N LEU A 18 2.55 14.89 3.04
CA LEU A 18 3.31 15.68 2.06
C LEU A 18 2.51 16.06 0.79
N PRO A 19 1.72 15.16 0.17
CA PRO A 19 0.91 15.49 -1.00
C PRO A 19 -0.15 16.56 -0.74
N PHE A 20 -0.46 16.82 0.55
CA PHE A 20 -1.47 17.81 0.91
C PHE A 20 -1.12 19.22 0.43
N VAL A 21 0.17 19.51 0.23
CA VAL A 21 0.60 20.75 -0.43
C VAL A 21 -0.03 20.90 -1.81
N GLY A 22 -0.02 19.83 -2.62
CA GLY A 22 -0.70 19.80 -3.92
C GLY A 22 -2.22 19.95 -3.78
N VAL A 23 -2.81 19.31 -2.77
CA VAL A 23 -4.24 19.43 -2.48
C VAL A 23 -4.64 20.87 -2.15
N LEU A 24 -3.79 21.65 -1.48
CA LEU A 24 -4.07 23.09 -1.23
C LEU A 24 -4.19 23.89 -2.53
N PHE A 25 -3.37 23.60 -3.54
CA PHE A 25 -3.51 24.22 -4.87
C PHE A 25 -4.78 23.76 -5.58
N LEU A 26 -5.14 22.47 -5.46
CA LEU A 26 -6.39 21.93 -6.04
C LEU A 26 -7.63 22.56 -5.39
N LEU A 27 -7.59 22.83 -4.08
CA LEU A 27 -8.68 23.52 -3.37
C LEU A 27 -8.82 24.97 -3.84
N ASP A 28 -7.72 25.68 -4.08
CA ASP A 28 -7.78 27.04 -4.63
C ASP A 28 -8.31 27.03 -6.07
N TYR A 29 -7.93 26.05 -6.88
CA TYR A 29 -8.52 25.82 -8.22
C TYR A 29 -10.04 25.59 -8.15
N LEU A 30 -10.49 24.74 -7.24
CA LEU A 30 -11.91 24.43 -7.05
C LEU A 30 -12.72 25.67 -6.62
N ARG A 31 -12.07 26.60 -5.88
CA ARG A 31 -12.65 27.89 -5.49
C ARG A 31 -12.59 28.95 -6.59
N GLY A 32 -12.16 28.59 -7.79
CA GLY A 32 -12.05 29.49 -8.93
C GLY A 32 -10.86 30.47 -8.87
N LYS A 33 -9.91 30.28 -7.96
CA LYS A 33 -8.71 31.10 -7.90
C LYS A 33 -7.73 30.71 -9.00
N ARG A 34 -6.95 31.67 -9.45
CA ARG A 34 -5.84 31.41 -10.39
C ARG A 34 -4.67 30.78 -9.60
N VAL A 35 -4.44 29.50 -9.84
CA VAL A 35 -3.47 28.65 -9.10
C VAL A 35 -2.05 29.24 -9.13
N PHE A 36 -1.63 29.83 -10.27
CA PHE A 36 -0.29 30.41 -10.45
C PHE A 36 -0.23 31.94 -10.21
N GLN A 37 -1.24 32.50 -9.57
CA GLN A 37 -1.18 33.90 -9.14
C GLN A 37 -0.21 34.03 -7.96
N LYS A 38 0.57 35.12 -7.92
CA LYS A 38 1.64 35.31 -6.91
C LYS A 38 1.14 35.16 -5.48
N GLU A 39 -0.01 35.71 -5.15
CA GLU A 39 -0.63 35.64 -3.82
C GLU A 39 -0.99 34.21 -3.45
N THR A 40 -1.51 33.43 -4.41
CA THR A 40 -1.83 32.01 -4.21
C THR A 40 -0.58 31.19 -3.92
N VAL A 41 0.48 31.40 -4.71
CA VAL A 41 1.76 30.70 -4.55
C VAL A 41 2.44 31.08 -3.23
N TYR A 42 2.55 32.38 -2.92
CA TYR A 42 3.18 32.83 -1.66
C TYR A 42 2.47 32.30 -0.43
N SER A 43 1.16 32.16 -0.47
CA SER A 43 0.40 31.58 0.66
C SER A 43 0.75 30.11 0.95
N LYS A 44 1.34 29.39 -0.02
CA LYS A 44 1.71 27.96 0.11
C LYS A 44 3.19 27.77 0.46
N ILE A 45 4.04 28.81 0.36
CA ILE A 45 5.48 28.71 0.66
C ILE A 45 5.75 28.03 2.01
N PRO A 46 5.09 28.37 3.13
CA PRO A 46 5.35 27.70 4.40
C PRO A 46 5.08 26.19 4.37
N PHE A 47 4.04 25.77 3.66
CA PHE A 47 3.70 24.36 3.51
C PHE A 47 4.73 23.62 2.63
N VAL A 48 5.16 24.25 1.53
CA VAL A 48 6.21 23.70 0.65
C VAL A 48 7.51 23.54 1.41
N PHE A 49 7.89 24.54 2.22
CA PHE A 49 9.13 24.51 3.02
C PHE A 49 9.09 23.38 4.06
N ILE A 50 7.99 23.23 4.80
CA ILE A 50 7.81 22.12 5.74
C ILE A 50 7.89 20.78 5.00
N ALA A 51 7.15 20.64 3.89
CA ALA A 51 7.18 19.42 3.11
C ALA A 51 8.57 19.08 2.58
N PHE A 52 9.34 20.09 2.15
CA PHE A 52 10.72 19.91 1.71
C PHE A 52 11.63 19.36 2.82
N ILE A 53 11.56 19.95 4.03
CA ILE A 53 12.34 19.48 5.18
C ILE A 53 12.01 18.00 5.48
N PHE A 54 10.72 17.65 5.61
CA PHE A 54 10.32 16.28 5.89
C PHE A 54 10.69 15.31 4.77
N THR A 55 10.68 15.74 3.52
CA THR A 55 11.16 14.94 2.40
C THR A 55 12.67 14.67 2.51
N CYS A 56 13.48 15.68 2.81
CA CYS A 56 14.92 15.51 3.00
C CYS A 56 15.22 14.53 4.15
N VAL A 57 14.54 14.70 5.28
CA VAL A 57 14.67 13.77 6.43
C VAL A 57 14.30 12.35 6.02
N ALA A 58 13.15 12.17 5.34
CA ALA A 58 12.72 10.84 4.89
C ALA A 58 13.70 10.17 3.92
N LEU A 59 14.29 10.93 3.01
CA LEU A 59 15.29 10.42 2.07
C LEU A 59 16.59 10.00 2.77
N GLN A 60 16.97 10.69 3.84
CA GLN A 60 18.14 10.33 4.64
C GLN A 60 17.99 8.94 5.28
N PHE A 61 16.85 8.67 5.92
CA PHE A 61 16.56 7.38 6.55
C PHE A 61 16.22 6.26 5.55
N ARG A 62 16.04 6.58 4.29
CA ARG A 62 15.69 5.60 3.26
C ARG A 62 16.90 4.89 2.65
N LYS A 63 18.10 5.44 2.77
CA LYS A 63 19.31 4.91 2.11
C LYS A 63 19.58 3.45 2.48
N ASP A 64 19.23 3.04 3.69
CA ASP A 64 19.49 1.69 4.21
C ASP A 64 18.43 0.66 3.80
N GLN A 65 17.30 1.10 3.21
CA GLN A 65 16.14 0.23 2.90
C GLN A 65 16.01 -0.13 1.41
N THR A 66 17.00 0.19 0.59
CA THR A 66 16.92 0.01 -0.88
C THR A 66 17.19 -1.42 -1.35
N ALA A 67 17.52 -2.35 -0.47
CA ALA A 67 18.02 -3.68 -0.80
C ALA A 67 17.01 -4.65 -1.45
N PHE A 68 15.70 -4.35 -1.47
CA PHE A 68 14.66 -5.34 -1.75
C PHE A 68 13.80 -5.13 -2.98
N VAL A 69 14.22 -4.30 -3.91
CA VAL A 69 13.53 -4.26 -5.20
C VAL A 69 14.26 -5.22 -6.12
N GLY A 70 13.65 -6.36 -6.45
CA GLY A 70 14.09 -7.15 -7.57
C GLY A 70 14.29 -6.26 -8.80
N ASP A 71 14.97 -6.72 -9.85
CA ASP A 71 15.35 -6.00 -11.05
C ASP A 71 14.18 -5.34 -11.85
N TYR A 72 13.09 -5.02 -11.16
CA TYR A 72 11.93 -4.38 -11.76
C TYR A 72 12.15 -2.89 -11.98
N ASN A 73 11.99 -2.46 -13.21
CA ASN A 73 11.95 -1.04 -13.53
C ASN A 73 10.70 -0.40 -12.85
N PRO A 74 10.89 0.48 -11.86
CA PRO A 74 9.77 1.08 -11.12
C PRO A 74 8.80 1.85 -12.02
N PHE A 75 9.29 2.44 -13.12
CA PHE A 75 8.43 3.17 -14.06
C PHE A 75 7.43 2.27 -14.79
N LEU A 76 7.75 0.99 -14.99
CA LEU A 76 6.81 0.03 -15.58
C LEU A 76 5.71 -0.38 -14.60
N LEU A 77 6.00 -0.38 -13.30
CA LEU A 77 5.06 -0.79 -12.27
C LEU A 77 4.08 0.32 -11.85
N VAL A 78 4.51 1.58 -11.89
CA VAL A 78 3.70 2.72 -11.43
C VAL A 78 2.31 2.80 -12.08
N PRO A 79 2.16 2.67 -13.40
CA PRO A 79 0.85 2.71 -14.02
C PRO A 79 -0.08 1.61 -13.51
N SER A 80 0.42 0.38 -13.39
CA SER A 80 -0.37 -0.75 -12.87
C SER A 80 -0.74 -0.54 -11.40
N GLN A 81 0.17 0.04 -10.58
CA GLN A 81 -0.11 0.36 -9.18
C GLN A 81 -1.23 1.39 -9.04
N ILE A 82 -1.17 2.48 -9.82
CA ILE A 82 -2.22 3.49 -9.81
C ILE A 82 -3.56 2.86 -10.21
N ALA A 83 -3.60 2.05 -11.26
CA ALA A 83 -4.83 1.37 -11.66
C ALA A 83 -5.33 0.37 -10.61
N TRP A 84 -4.43 -0.37 -9.96
CA TRP A 84 -4.77 -1.34 -8.92
C TRP A 84 -5.45 -0.67 -7.72
N TYR A 85 -4.88 0.42 -7.19
CA TYR A 85 -5.52 1.18 -6.10
C TYR A 85 -6.87 1.78 -6.54
N GLY A 86 -6.98 2.21 -7.80
CA GLY A 86 -8.24 2.68 -8.38
C GLY A 86 -9.30 1.58 -8.43
N MET A 87 -8.93 0.38 -8.83
CA MET A 87 -9.81 -0.79 -8.85
C MET A 87 -10.28 -1.16 -7.42
N LYS A 88 -9.40 -1.13 -6.43
CA LYS A 88 -9.71 -1.42 -5.02
C LYS A 88 -10.74 -0.43 -4.43
N ALA A 89 -10.84 0.80 -4.96
CA ALA A 89 -11.86 1.75 -4.55
C ALA A 89 -13.30 1.26 -4.83
N PHE A 90 -13.48 0.43 -5.85
CA PHE A 90 -14.78 -0.13 -6.22
C PHE A 90 -14.93 -1.59 -5.81
N PHE A 91 -13.84 -2.33 -5.84
CA PHE A 91 -13.78 -3.77 -5.58
C PHE A 91 -12.74 -4.09 -4.50
N PRO A 92 -13.06 -3.87 -3.20
CA PRO A 92 -12.15 -4.15 -2.08
C PRO A 92 -12.13 -5.66 -1.76
N LEU A 93 -11.82 -6.48 -2.77
CA LEU A 93 -11.73 -7.93 -2.64
C LEU A 93 -10.28 -8.38 -2.40
N ASN A 94 -10.10 -9.51 -1.72
CA ASN A 94 -8.80 -10.11 -1.45
C ASN A 94 -7.81 -9.10 -0.82
N LEU A 95 -8.29 -8.42 0.24
CA LEU A 95 -7.46 -7.48 0.98
C LEU A 95 -6.40 -8.23 1.77
N SER A 96 -5.17 -7.71 1.73
CA SER A 96 -3.98 -8.34 2.32
C SER A 96 -3.06 -7.31 2.97
N ILE A 97 -2.30 -7.72 3.98
CA ILE A 97 -1.31 -6.84 4.62
C ILE A 97 -0.07 -6.64 3.76
N VAL A 98 0.30 -7.66 3.00
CA VAL A 98 1.45 -7.67 2.08
C VAL A 98 1.01 -8.33 0.79
N TYR A 99 1.45 -7.79 -0.32
CA TYR A 99 1.30 -8.38 -1.64
C TYR A 99 2.68 -8.74 -2.17
N ASP A 100 2.80 -9.92 -2.76
CA ASP A 100 4.03 -10.35 -3.38
C ASP A 100 4.31 -9.59 -4.68
N TRP A 101 5.59 -9.51 -5.03
CA TRP A 101 6.01 -8.94 -6.28
C TRP A 101 5.46 -9.80 -7.43
N PRO A 102 4.99 -9.20 -8.53
CA PRO A 102 4.52 -9.99 -9.66
C PRO A 102 5.68 -10.82 -10.21
N THR A 103 5.55 -12.13 -10.14
CA THR A 103 6.56 -13.06 -10.65
C THR A 103 6.72 -12.99 -12.16
N VAL A 104 5.68 -12.52 -12.86
CA VAL A 104 5.67 -12.39 -14.32
C VAL A 104 5.23 -11.00 -14.73
N LEU A 105 6.17 -10.16 -15.16
CA LEU A 105 5.87 -8.95 -15.91
C LEU A 105 5.13 -9.37 -17.20
N PHE A 106 4.14 -8.59 -17.61
CA PHE A 106 3.26 -8.88 -18.74
C PHE A 106 2.25 -10.03 -18.54
N SER A 107 2.01 -10.45 -17.29
CA SER A 107 0.83 -11.27 -17.00
C SER A 107 -0.46 -10.59 -17.48
N LYS A 108 -1.53 -11.38 -17.74
CA LYS A 108 -2.83 -10.82 -18.15
C LYS A 108 -3.35 -9.76 -17.17
N ALA A 109 -3.15 -9.96 -15.88
CA ALA A 109 -3.52 -9.00 -14.83
C ALA A 109 -2.71 -7.70 -14.94
N PHE A 110 -1.39 -7.79 -15.13
CA PHE A 110 -0.52 -6.64 -15.31
C PHE A 110 -0.91 -5.82 -16.55
N VAL A 111 -1.13 -6.48 -17.69
CA VAL A 111 -1.58 -5.81 -18.93
C VAL A 111 -2.94 -5.14 -18.72
N ALA A 112 -3.90 -5.82 -18.09
CA ALA A 112 -5.22 -5.25 -17.80
C ALA A 112 -5.15 -4.00 -16.92
N LEU A 113 -4.28 -4.00 -15.89
CA LEU A 113 -4.06 -2.83 -15.03
C LEU A 113 -3.46 -1.66 -15.81
N ASN A 114 -2.50 -1.90 -16.70
CA ASN A 114 -1.92 -0.84 -17.51
C ASN A 114 -2.93 -0.27 -18.52
N VAL A 115 -3.78 -1.10 -19.13
CA VAL A 115 -4.92 -0.64 -19.94
C VAL A 115 -5.89 0.19 -19.08
N GLY A 116 -6.17 -0.23 -17.87
CA GLY A 116 -6.97 0.53 -16.89
C GLY A 116 -6.36 1.90 -16.56
N PHE A 117 -5.05 2.00 -16.45
CA PHE A 117 -4.35 3.28 -16.26
C PHE A 117 -4.54 4.22 -17.47
N ILE A 118 -4.40 3.70 -18.68
CA ILE A 118 -4.64 4.48 -19.92
C ILE A 118 -6.11 4.94 -19.97
N ALA A 119 -7.04 4.06 -19.62
CA ALA A 119 -8.47 4.40 -19.56
C ALA A 119 -8.75 5.51 -18.52
N LEU A 120 -8.10 5.46 -17.36
CA LEU A 120 -8.17 6.52 -16.35
C LEU A 120 -7.67 7.86 -16.91
N GLY A 121 -6.52 7.86 -17.58
CA GLY A 121 -5.98 9.05 -18.24
C GLY A 121 -6.95 9.62 -19.28
N PHE A 122 -7.54 8.77 -20.10
CA PHE A 122 -8.57 9.17 -21.07
C PHE A 122 -9.81 9.76 -20.41
N LEU A 123 -10.31 9.16 -19.33
CA LEU A 123 -11.44 9.66 -18.55
C LEU A 123 -11.15 11.04 -17.96
N ILE A 124 -9.94 11.25 -17.43
CA ILE A 124 -9.51 12.55 -16.90
C ILE A 124 -9.48 13.60 -18.02
N PHE A 125 -8.90 13.26 -19.15
CA PHE A 125 -8.84 14.16 -20.31
C PHE A 125 -10.22 14.53 -20.81
N ARG A 126 -11.11 13.55 -20.97
CA ARG A 126 -12.49 13.76 -21.48
C ARG A 126 -13.30 14.67 -20.55
N ASN A 127 -13.14 14.50 -19.23
CA ASN A 127 -13.94 15.21 -18.23
C ASN A 127 -13.19 16.40 -17.58
N ARG A 128 -12.05 16.82 -18.15
CA ARG A 128 -11.20 17.88 -17.58
C ARG A 128 -11.88 19.24 -17.38
N ARG A 129 -13.01 19.47 -18.06
CA ARG A 129 -13.81 20.71 -17.92
C ARG A 129 -14.72 20.67 -16.67
N ASN A 130 -14.95 19.52 -16.08
CA ASN A 130 -15.68 19.40 -14.81
C ASN A 130 -14.68 19.63 -13.65
N PRO A 131 -14.77 20.77 -12.92
CA PRO A 131 -13.77 21.12 -11.92
C PRO A 131 -13.75 20.15 -10.74
N LEU A 132 -14.91 19.59 -10.36
CA LEU A 132 -15.01 18.64 -9.26
C LEU A 132 -14.46 17.27 -9.66
N PHE A 133 -14.69 16.84 -10.92
CA PHE A 133 -14.10 15.62 -11.47
C PHE A 133 -12.57 15.71 -11.51
N LEU A 134 -12.08 16.83 -12.04
CA LEU A 134 -10.63 17.07 -12.12
C LEU A 134 -9.99 17.15 -10.73
N PHE A 135 -10.65 17.85 -9.80
CA PHE A 135 -10.19 17.89 -8.40
C PHE A 135 -10.06 16.50 -7.80
N GLY A 136 -11.13 15.67 -7.88
CA GLY A 136 -11.12 14.31 -7.33
C GLY A 136 -10.04 13.43 -7.97
N SER A 137 -9.91 13.49 -9.30
CA SER A 137 -8.90 12.71 -10.02
C SER A 137 -7.47 13.11 -9.65
N LEU A 138 -7.17 14.41 -9.58
CA LEU A 138 -5.86 14.90 -9.21
C LEU A 138 -5.57 14.70 -7.70
N PHE A 139 -6.58 14.78 -6.85
CA PHE A 139 -6.48 14.41 -5.43
C PHE A 139 -6.06 12.95 -5.28
N TYR A 140 -6.71 12.04 -6.03
CA TYR A 140 -6.34 10.63 -6.06
C TYR A 140 -4.88 10.45 -6.46
N LEU A 141 -4.48 11.02 -7.61
CA LEU A 141 -3.12 10.89 -8.14
C LEU A 141 -2.08 11.48 -7.18
N ALA A 142 -2.33 12.66 -6.62
CA ALA A 142 -1.41 13.31 -5.70
C ALA A 142 -1.15 12.47 -4.44
N ASN A 143 -2.19 11.82 -3.88
CA ASN A 143 -2.05 11.03 -2.67
C ASN A 143 -1.50 9.64 -2.93
N ILE A 144 -1.75 9.03 -4.10
CA ILE A 144 -1.29 7.67 -4.37
C ILE A 144 0.15 7.60 -4.88
N ILE A 145 0.64 8.64 -5.55
CA ILE A 145 1.95 8.64 -6.18
C ILE A 145 3.10 8.36 -5.20
N LEU A 146 3.01 8.85 -3.96
CA LEU A 146 4.01 8.59 -2.92
C LEU A 146 4.04 7.13 -2.45
N HIS A 147 3.00 6.37 -2.75
CA HIS A 147 2.88 4.96 -2.38
C HIS A 147 3.20 4.01 -3.51
N THR A 148 3.63 4.54 -4.64
CA THR A 148 4.14 3.74 -5.75
C THR A 148 5.61 3.37 -5.54
N THR A 149 6.10 2.42 -6.33
CA THR A 149 7.50 1.97 -6.31
C THR A 149 8.53 3.06 -6.61
N LEU A 150 8.11 4.23 -7.07
CA LEU A 150 9.00 5.40 -7.17
C LEU A 150 9.48 5.88 -5.80
N PHE A 151 8.63 5.75 -4.77
CA PHE A 151 8.89 6.29 -3.44
C PHE A 151 8.86 5.24 -2.33
N THR A 152 8.19 4.11 -2.52
CA THR A 152 8.08 3.03 -1.52
C THR A 152 8.45 1.69 -2.14
N ARG A 153 9.43 0.99 -1.52
CA ARG A 153 9.96 -0.27 -2.08
C ARG A 153 10.04 -1.40 -1.06
N PHE A 154 9.49 -1.22 0.15
CA PHE A 154 9.92 -1.99 1.30
C PHE A 154 9.33 -3.42 1.41
N LEU A 155 8.04 -3.64 1.27
CA LEU A 155 7.45 -4.96 1.54
C LEU A 155 6.74 -5.60 0.34
N GLY A 156 6.54 -4.85 -0.73
CA GLY A 156 5.82 -5.32 -1.90
C GLY A 156 5.30 -4.16 -2.75
N PRO A 157 4.73 -4.47 -3.91
CA PRO A 157 4.28 -3.45 -4.87
C PRO A 157 3.02 -2.72 -4.41
N TYR A 158 2.25 -3.33 -3.52
CA TYR A 158 0.95 -2.83 -3.07
C TYR A 158 0.81 -2.94 -1.56
N ALA A 159 -0.02 -2.08 -0.95
CA ALA A 159 -0.49 -2.23 0.41
C ALA A 159 -1.82 -1.49 0.59
N ASP A 160 -2.88 -2.20 0.96
CA ASP A 160 -4.25 -1.66 1.06
C ASP A 160 -4.33 -0.41 1.94
N ARG A 161 -3.54 -0.37 3.00
CA ARG A 161 -3.46 0.77 3.94
C ARG A 161 -3.05 2.10 3.30
N TYR A 162 -2.49 2.10 2.10
CA TYR A 162 -2.10 3.34 1.42
C TYR A 162 -3.23 3.96 0.60
N GLY A 163 -4.25 3.16 0.26
CA GLY A 163 -5.40 3.61 -0.52
C GLY A 163 -6.38 4.50 0.23
N TYR A 164 -6.44 4.44 1.57
CA TYR A 164 -7.55 4.99 2.37
C TYR A 164 -7.83 6.48 2.12
N LEU A 165 -6.81 7.32 1.94
CA LEU A 165 -6.98 8.74 1.66
C LEU A 165 -7.22 9.01 0.17
N SER A 166 -6.45 8.36 -0.70
CA SER A 166 -6.51 8.58 -2.15
C SER A 166 -7.87 8.16 -2.74
N ILE A 167 -8.49 7.11 -2.23
CA ILE A 167 -9.81 6.60 -2.65
C ILE A 167 -10.90 7.67 -2.55
N LEU A 168 -10.82 8.59 -1.57
CA LEU A 168 -11.76 9.72 -1.49
C LEU A 168 -11.80 10.53 -2.79
N GLY A 169 -10.64 10.73 -3.42
CA GLY A 169 -10.56 11.43 -4.70
C GLY A 169 -11.33 10.72 -5.81
N ILE A 170 -11.25 9.39 -5.87
CA ILE A 170 -12.00 8.58 -6.84
C ILE A 170 -13.51 8.75 -6.65
N TRP A 171 -13.99 8.68 -5.41
CA TRP A 171 -15.41 8.84 -5.11
C TRP A 171 -15.90 10.26 -5.40
N ILE A 172 -15.10 11.30 -5.10
CA ILE A 172 -15.43 12.68 -5.48
C ILE A 172 -15.55 12.80 -7.01
N ALA A 173 -14.61 12.23 -7.76
CA ALA A 173 -14.65 12.23 -9.22
C ALA A 173 -15.88 11.47 -9.74
N ALA A 174 -16.14 10.27 -9.25
CA ALA A 174 -17.28 9.46 -9.66
C ALA A 174 -18.62 10.15 -9.40
N PHE A 175 -18.81 10.70 -8.19
CA PHE A 175 -20.03 11.41 -7.84
C PHE A 175 -20.24 12.71 -8.65
N SER A 176 -19.16 13.37 -9.06
CA SER A 176 -19.25 14.56 -9.90
C SER A 176 -19.85 14.32 -11.30
N LEU A 177 -19.84 13.07 -11.77
CA LEU A 177 -20.42 12.66 -13.05
C LEU A 177 -21.92 12.39 -12.95
N VAL A 178 -22.48 12.29 -11.75
CA VAL A 178 -23.91 12.05 -11.54
C VAL A 178 -24.66 13.38 -11.63
N GLY A 179 -25.53 13.50 -12.64
CA GLY A 179 -26.34 14.71 -12.82
C GLY A 179 -27.33 14.93 -11.67
N GLN A 180 -27.62 16.20 -11.38
CA GLN A 180 -28.53 16.61 -10.27
C GLN A 180 -29.91 15.94 -10.31
N LYS A 181 -30.41 15.61 -11.50
CA LYS A 181 -31.72 14.92 -11.66
C LYS A 181 -31.73 13.49 -11.08
N ARG A 182 -30.56 12.89 -10.81
CA ARG A 182 -30.41 11.52 -10.29
C ARG A 182 -30.00 11.46 -8.82
N VAL A 183 -30.14 12.54 -8.07
CA VAL A 183 -29.71 12.63 -6.66
C VAL A 183 -30.37 11.55 -5.78
N LYS A 184 -31.67 11.27 -5.97
CA LYS A 184 -32.36 10.20 -5.21
C LYS A 184 -31.75 8.82 -5.51
N THR A 185 -31.51 8.51 -6.77
CA THR A 185 -30.83 7.26 -7.18
C THR A 185 -29.42 7.18 -6.60
N LEU A 186 -28.71 8.31 -6.55
CA LEU A 186 -27.38 8.39 -5.94
C LEU A 186 -27.40 8.04 -4.44
N HIS A 187 -28.37 8.56 -3.68
CA HIS A 187 -28.51 8.22 -2.26
C HIS A 187 -28.78 6.73 -2.05
N ILE A 188 -29.65 6.12 -2.87
CA ILE A 188 -29.95 4.69 -2.77
C ILE A 188 -28.70 3.85 -3.11
N VAL A 189 -28.08 4.11 -4.25
CA VAL A 189 -26.87 3.38 -4.69
C VAL A 189 -25.73 3.61 -3.70
N GLY A 190 -25.52 4.84 -3.22
CA GLY A 190 -24.50 5.16 -2.23
C GLY A 190 -24.77 4.42 -0.91
N GLY A 191 -26.01 4.35 -0.47
CA GLY A 191 -26.39 3.58 0.74
C GLY A 191 -26.10 2.08 0.58
N LEU A 192 -26.41 1.50 -0.59
CA LEU A 192 -26.10 0.10 -0.89
C LEU A 192 -24.59 -0.16 -0.90
N VAL A 193 -23.82 0.72 -1.53
CA VAL A 193 -22.34 0.63 -1.55
C VAL A 193 -21.78 0.68 -0.14
N VAL A 194 -22.25 1.63 0.68
CA VAL A 194 -21.83 1.74 2.10
C VAL A 194 -22.19 0.46 2.87
N ALA A 195 -23.40 -0.09 2.68
CA ALA A 195 -23.82 -1.33 3.33
C ALA A 195 -22.93 -2.51 2.93
N VAL A 196 -22.61 -2.66 1.64
CA VAL A 196 -21.71 -3.72 1.15
C VAL A 196 -20.31 -3.54 1.74
N PHE A 197 -19.77 -2.33 1.72
CA PHE A 197 -18.43 -2.05 2.28
C PHE A 197 -18.40 -2.27 3.79
N PHE A 198 -19.48 -1.96 4.50
CA PHE A 198 -19.61 -2.26 5.92
C PHE A 198 -19.52 -3.77 6.19
N LEU A 199 -20.22 -4.59 5.40
CA LEU A 199 -20.18 -6.05 5.53
C LEU A 199 -18.78 -6.60 5.24
N VAL A 200 -18.12 -6.11 4.17
CA VAL A 200 -16.74 -6.48 3.83
C VAL A 200 -15.79 -6.08 4.95
N ALA A 201 -15.90 -4.86 5.47
CA ALA A 201 -15.05 -4.38 6.56
C ALA A 201 -15.27 -5.21 7.83
N ARG A 202 -16.53 -5.52 8.18
CA ARG A 202 -16.86 -6.38 9.34
C ARG A 202 -16.24 -7.78 9.19
N GLN A 203 -16.33 -8.39 8.02
CA GLN A 203 -15.69 -9.67 7.76
C GLN A 203 -14.16 -9.55 7.90
N GLN A 204 -13.58 -8.50 7.33
CA GLN A 204 -12.13 -8.28 7.39
C GLN A 204 -11.63 -8.11 8.82
N THR A 205 -12.37 -7.42 9.71
CA THR A 205 -11.96 -7.22 11.11
C THR A 205 -11.79 -8.53 11.87
N THR A 206 -12.47 -9.62 11.49
CA THR A 206 -12.33 -10.92 12.15
C THR A 206 -10.91 -11.50 12.00
N HIS A 207 -10.20 -11.14 10.93
CA HIS A 207 -8.82 -11.59 10.68
C HIS A 207 -7.78 -10.76 11.43
N TRP A 208 -8.16 -9.58 11.96
CA TRP A 208 -7.29 -8.68 12.72
C TRP A 208 -7.30 -8.93 14.22
N LYS A 209 -7.97 -10.00 14.68
CA LYS A 209 -8.07 -10.31 16.12
C LYS A 209 -6.72 -10.74 16.72
N ASP A 210 -5.90 -11.44 15.93
CA ASP A 210 -4.55 -11.87 16.31
C ASP A 210 -3.63 -11.99 15.08
N THR A 211 -2.33 -11.95 15.33
CA THR A 211 -1.32 -11.90 14.28
C THR A 211 -1.25 -13.18 13.45
N ILE A 212 -1.50 -14.35 14.06
CA ILE A 212 -1.50 -15.62 13.32
C ILE A 212 -2.69 -15.67 12.35
N SER A 213 -3.88 -15.28 12.79
CA SER A 213 -5.07 -15.19 11.93
C SER A 213 -4.83 -14.25 10.75
N LEU A 214 -4.14 -13.13 11.00
CA LEU A 214 -3.82 -12.14 9.99
C LEU A 214 -2.88 -12.67 8.90
N TRP A 215 -1.78 -13.35 9.29
CA TRP A 215 -0.86 -13.97 8.33
C TRP A 215 -1.48 -15.19 7.63
N SER A 216 -2.31 -15.96 8.33
CA SER A 216 -3.04 -17.08 7.74
C SER A 216 -4.00 -16.60 6.65
N LYS A 217 -4.70 -15.46 6.89
CA LYS A 217 -5.54 -14.84 5.87
C LYS A 217 -4.75 -14.38 4.66
N ASN A 218 -3.54 -13.84 4.87
CA ASN A 218 -2.66 -13.46 3.76
C ASN A 218 -2.33 -14.66 2.87
N LEU A 219 -2.05 -15.80 3.47
CA LEU A 219 -1.67 -17.04 2.79
C LEU A 219 -2.85 -17.75 2.08
N GLU A 220 -4.11 -17.41 2.38
CA GLU A 220 -5.27 -17.93 1.63
C GLU A 220 -5.31 -17.45 0.18
N HIS A 221 -4.70 -16.29 -0.10
CA HIS A 221 -4.79 -15.61 -1.40
C HIS A 221 -3.49 -15.63 -2.19
N GLN A 222 -2.38 -15.89 -1.53
CA GLN A 222 -1.06 -15.93 -2.18
C GLN A 222 -0.12 -16.84 -1.39
N THR A 223 0.63 -17.68 -2.09
CA THR A 223 1.77 -18.40 -1.51
C THR A 223 2.92 -17.43 -1.39
N SER A 224 3.36 -17.16 -0.16
CA SER A 224 4.41 -16.20 0.12
C SER A 224 5.34 -16.76 1.16
N SER A 225 6.58 -17.03 0.78
CA SER A 225 7.63 -17.49 1.71
C SER A 225 7.82 -16.47 2.82
N PHE A 226 7.76 -15.17 2.52
CA PHE A 226 7.78 -14.12 3.53
C PHE A 226 6.64 -14.26 4.56
N SER A 227 5.40 -14.48 4.10
CA SER A 227 4.24 -14.61 4.98
C SER A 227 4.28 -15.90 5.81
N ASN A 228 4.78 -16.99 5.22
CA ASN A 228 5.04 -18.24 5.94
C ASN A 228 6.09 -18.02 7.04
N GLY A 229 7.17 -17.32 6.75
CA GLY A 229 8.20 -17.01 7.74
C GLY A 229 7.69 -16.21 8.91
N MET A 230 6.93 -15.16 8.63
CA MET A 230 6.33 -14.34 9.69
C MET A 230 5.34 -15.14 10.54
N ARG A 231 4.57 -16.06 9.95
CA ARG A 231 3.65 -16.92 10.69
C ARG A 231 4.40 -18.02 11.45
N GLY A 232 5.41 -18.64 10.83
CA GLY A 232 6.24 -19.65 11.44
C GLY A 232 6.96 -19.14 12.68
N GLN A 233 7.52 -17.92 12.64
CA GLN A 233 8.10 -17.27 13.81
C GLN A 233 7.09 -17.15 14.96
N LEU A 234 5.86 -16.71 14.66
CA LEU A 234 4.81 -16.59 15.68
C LEU A 234 4.38 -17.94 16.26
N TYR A 235 4.33 -18.98 15.42
CA TYR A 235 4.07 -20.35 15.90
C TYR A 235 5.18 -20.85 16.82
N PHE A 236 6.44 -20.60 16.46
CA PHE A 236 7.58 -20.97 17.28
C PHE A 236 7.56 -20.26 18.65
N GLU A 237 7.35 -18.94 18.68
CA GLU A 237 7.23 -18.14 19.91
C GLU A 237 6.10 -18.64 20.83
N LYS A 238 5.05 -19.24 20.27
CA LYS A 238 3.93 -19.83 21.03
C LYS A 238 4.11 -21.30 21.37
N GLY A 239 5.26 -21.90 21.08
CA GLY A 239 5.53 -23.32 21.33
C GLY A 239 4.80 -24.27 20.39
N MET A 240 4.20 -23.78 19.29
CA MET A 240 3.49 -24.58 18.28
C MET A 240 4.48 -25.12 17.23
N TYR A 241 5.48 -25.89 17.69
CA TYR A 241 6.66 -26.25 16.91
C TYR A 241 6.36 -26.99 15.60
N ALA A 242 5.41 -27.94 15.60
CA ALA A 242 5.04 -28.67 14.37
C ALA A 242 4.39 -27.76 13.30
N ALA A 243 3.74 -26.67 13.69
CA ALA A 243 3.20 -25.69 12.76
C ALA A 243 4.29 -24.74 12.26
N ALA A 244 5.19 -24.33 13.16
CA ALA A 244 6.35 -23.50 12.83
C ALA A 244 7.27 -24.21 11.82
N GLN A 245 7.56 -25.48 12.04
CA GLN A 245 8.40 -26.27 11.16
C GLN A 245 7.88 -26.31 9.73
N ARG A 246 6.58 -26.54 9.55
CA ARG A 246 5.95 -26.56 8.21
C ARG A 246 6.11 -25.23 7.48
N ASP A 247 5.93 -24.13 8.19
CA ASP A 247 6.08 -22.80 7.58
C ASP A 247 7.56 -22.49 7.26
N PHE A 248 8.47 -22.94 8.09
CA PHE A 248 9.92 -22.74 7.89
C PHE A 248 10.48 -23.59 6.74
N GLU A 249 10.00 -24.84 6.57
CA GLU A 249 10.38 -25.70 5.46
C GLU A 249 10.01 -25.08 4.10
N ILE A 250 8.91 -24.30 4.03
CA ILE A 250 8.55 -23.57 2.81
C ILE A 250 9.58 -22.49 2.48
N ILE A 251 10.07 -21.77 3.49
CA ILE A 251 11.09 -20.73 3.27
C ILE A 251 12.44 -21.34 2.89
N GLU A 252 12.78 -22.51 3.45
CA GLU A 252 14.01 -23.22 3.11
C GLU A 252 14.02 -23.63 1.62
N GLN A 253 12.86 -24.04 1.10
CA GLN A 253 12.70 -24.43 -0.31
C GLN A 253 12.66 -23.23 -1.27
N ASP A 254 12.10 -22.10 -0.84
CA ASP A 254 11.94 -20.87 -1.64
C ASP A 254 12.33 -19.66 -0.78
N PRO A 255 13.63 -19.37 -0.63
CA PRO A 255 14.12 -18.26 0.18
C PRO A 255 13.61 -16.91 -0.32
N ASP A 256 13.07 -16.12 0.60
CA ASP A 256 12.55 -14.78 0.28
C ASP A 256 13.58 -13.70 0.61
N PRO A 257 14.01 -12.88 -0.35
CA PRO A 257 15.03 -11.85 -0.13
C PRO A 257 14.57 -10.72 0.81
N ARG A 258 13.28 -10.68 1.19
CA ARG A 258 12.77 -9.75 2.21
C ARG A 258 13.09 -10.18 3.65
N PHE A 259 13.55 -11.42 3.84
CA PHE A 259 14.15 -11.82 5.09
C PHE A 259 15.57 -11.24 5.18
N GLU A 260 15.84 -10.53 6.28
CA GLU A 260 17.19 -10.09 6.61
C GLU A 260 18.04 -11.30 7.04
N PRO A 261 19.38 -11.27 6.86
CA PRO A 261 20.26 -12.37 7.29
C PRO A 261 20.02 -12.82 8.74
N GLU A 262 19.81 -11.86 9.64
CA GLU A 262 19.50 -12.13 11.06
C GLU A 262 18.22 -12.97 11.26
N LYS A 263 17.22 -12.80 10.38
CA LYS A 263 15.99 -13.60 10.42
C LYS A 263 16.18 -15.01 9.91
N TYR A 264 17.10 -15.21 8.95
CA TYR A 264 17.50 -16.57 8.54
C TYR A 264 18.28 -17.27 9.65
N GLY A 265 19.19 -16.59 10.34
CA GLY A 265 19.86 -17.13 11.51
C GLY A 265 18.89 -17.59 12.58
N TYR A 266 17.88 -16.76 12.89
CA TYR A 266 16.79 -17.15 13.81
C TYR A 266 16.02 -18.38 13.32
N LEU A 267 15.65 -18.43 12.05
CA LEU A 267 14.92 -19.53 11.41
C LEU A 267 15.71 -20.84 11.53
N TYR A 268 16.98 -20.83 11.16
CA TYR A 268 17.83 -22.03 11.24
C TYR A 268 18.11 -22.45 12.68
N SER A 269 18.28 -21.50 13.61
CA SER A 269 18.38 -21.81 15.04
C SER A 269 17.10 -22.48 15.56
N ALA A 270 15.94 -21.99 15.16
CA ALA A 270 14.65 -22.57 15.53
C ALA A 270 14.47 -23.99 14.96
N LEU A 271 14.81 -24.19 13.68
CA LEU A 271 14.78 -25.51 13.05
C LEU A 271 15.77 -26.48 13.73
N GLY A 272 16.96 -26.03 14.06
CA GLY A 272 17.96 -26.80 14.81
C GLY A 272 17.41 -27.29 16.15
N LEU A 273 16.82 -26.37 16.94
CA LEU A 273 16.21 -26.73 18.24
C LEU A 273 15.07 -27.72 18.10
N MET A 274 14.20 -27.56 17.10
CA MET A 274 13.05 -28.45 16.88
C MET A 274 13.44 -29.84 16.40
N THR A 275 14.59 -29.99 15.73
CA THR A 275 15.05 -31.27 15.19
C THR A 275 16.03 -32.02 16.10
N THR A 276 16.49 -31.38 17.18
CA THR A 276 17.53 -31.93 18.08
C THR A 276 17.19 -33.33 18.63
N GLU A 277 15.93 -33.57 18.98
CA GLU A 277 15.49 -34.86 19.53
C GLU A 277 15.20 -35.92 18.45
N SER A 278 14.84 -35.50 17.23
CA SER A 278 14.42 -36.40 16.16
C SER A 278 15.54 -36.75 15.17
N ASP A 279 16.44 -35.83 14.89
CA ASP A 279 17.54 -35.98 13.94
C ASP A 279 18.71 -35.03 14.31
N GLY A 280 19.63 -35.55 15.10
CA GLY A 280 20.78 -34.79 15.58
C GLY A 280 21.72 -34.32 14.46
N VAL A 281 21.81 -35.05 13.34
CA VAL A 281 22.67 -34.65 12.19
C VAL A 281 22.05 -33.43 11.48
N LYS A 282 20.75 -33.47 11.21
CA LYS A 282 20.01 -32.38 10.60
C LYS A 282 19.97 -31.15 11.51
N SER A 283 19.87 -31.37 12.83
CA SER A 283 19.97 -30.29 13.81
C SER A 283 21.32 -29.58 13.76
N ALA A 284 22.42 -30.33 13.71
CA ALA A 284 23.76 -29.73 13.59
C ALA A 284 23.93 -28.93 12.29
N GLU A 285 23.40 -29.41 11.17
CA GLU A 285 23.40 -28.70 9.88
C GLU A 285 22.64 -27.37 9.99
N TYR A 286 21.49 -27.35 10.64
CA TYR A 286 20.73 -26.11 10.83
C TYR A 286 21.47 -25.09 11.71
N PHE A 287 22.11 -25.55 12.79
CA PHE A 287 22.92 -24.65 13.63
C PHE A 287 24.13 -24.08 12.89
N ASP A 288 24.76 -24.88 12.02
CA ASP A 288 25.87 -24.42 11.18
C ASP A 288 25.42 -23.34 10.18
N ARG A 289 24.23 -23.48 9.61
CA ARG A 289 23.63 -22.46 8.73
C ARG A 289 23.16 -21.20 9.46
N ALA A 290 22.99 -21.27 10.80
CA ALA A 290 22.53 -20.14 11.61
C ALA A 290 23.67 -19.17 11.97
N THR A 291 24.92 -19.59 11.85
CA THR A 291 26.14 -18.82 12.13
C THR A 291 26.65 -18.13 10.87
#